data_701bdea4547c6ea7dfc14f9a3125c85b
#
_entry.id   701bdea4547c6ea7dfc14f9a3125c85b
#
_cell.length_a   1.000
_cell.length_b   1.000
_cell.length_c   1.000
_cell.angle_alpha   90.00
_cell.angle_beta   90.00
_cell.angle_gamma   90.00
#
_symmetry.space_group_name_H-M   'P 1'
#
loop_
_entity.id
_entity.type
_entity.pdbx_description
1 polymer ?
#
loop_
_entity_poly.entity_id
_entity_poly.type
_entity_poly.pdbx_seq_one_letter_code
_entity_poly.pdbx_strand_id
1 'polypeptide(L)'
;CALPILDYAHLKGVKVYLTVNTLLKNDEIEKLYDYLLPFYERGLDAVLVQDLGALKLIHDRFPDLSIHTSKQMTVTGIYSVRFLKQFGGQRVVMAREVSLAEMKEIHEKCGMEIEAFVHGALCYSYSGQCLFSSMLGGRSGNRGRCAQPCRLPYCAGNKKDTYILSLKDMCGIKDLQKLKESGVYSLKIEGRMKQAGYASGVVAYYRRYIDSMKEVSDKDYKNIAGLGRSEEHTSDSSHESPSRM
;
A
#
# COMPACT_ATOMS: atom_id res chain seq x y z
N CYS A 1 0.08 20.69 -9.80
CA CYS A 1 -0.90 20.04 -10.67
C CYS A 1 -0.37 18.65 -11.07
N ALA A 2 -1.15 17.58 -10.91
CA ALA A 2 -0.71 16.22 -11.21
C ALA A 2 -0.96 15.78 -12.67
N LEU A 3 -1.71 16.57 -13.44
CA LEU A 3 -2.06 16.26 -14.84
C LEU A 3 -0.82 16.12 -15.75
N PRO A 4 0.19 17.00 -15.71
CA PRO A 4 1.41 16.82 -16.52
C PRO A 4 2.20 15.56 -16.16
N ILE A 5 2.10 15.07 -14.91
CA ILE A 5 2.73 13.83 -14.48
C ILE A 5 2.04 12.63 -15.15
N LEU A 6 0.71 12.65 -15.25
CA LEU A 6 -0.08 11.63 -15.94
C LEU A 6 0.34 11.54 -17.42
N ASP A 7 0.33 12.66 -18.12
CA ASP A 7 0.72 12.73 -19.54
C ASP A 7 2.15 12.21 -19.75
N TYR A 8 3.10 12.64 -18.90
CA TYR A 8 4.50 12.21 -19.00
C TYR A 8 4.66 10.70 -18.73
N ALA A 9 3.95 10.17 -17.74
CA ALA A 9 4.00 8.74 -17.43
C ALA A 9 3.47 7.89 -18.59
N HIS A 10 2.36 8.30 -19.20
CA HIS A 10 1.78 7.61 -20.35
C HIS A 10 2.72 7.64 -21.57
N LEU A 11 3.42 8.74 -21.82
CA LEU A 11 4.47 8.81 -22.86
C LEU A 11 5.62 7.81 -22.61
N LYS A 12 5.83 7.38 -21.37
CA LYS A 12 6.80 6.35 -20.99
C LYS A 12 6.20 4.94 -20.89
N GLY A 13 4.93 4.77 -21.25
CA GLY A 13 4.22 3.48 -21.14
C GLY A 13 3.95 3.04 -19.70
N VAL A 14 3.94 3.98 -18.75
CA VAL A 14 3.73 3.74 -17.33
C VAL A 14 2.31 4.11 -16.93
N LYS A 15 1.58 3.18 -16.32
CA LYS A 15 0.24 3.43 -15.77
C LYS A 15 0.28 4.31 -14.53
N VAL A 16 -0.72 5.15 -14.37
CA VAL A 16 -0.86 6.05 -13.23
C VAL A 16 -2.14 5.74 -12.45
N TYR A 17 -1.99 5.53 -11.15
CA TYR A 17 -3.10 5.28 -10.24
C TYR A 17 -3.22 6.41 -9.24
N LEU A 18 -4.36 7.11 -9.25
CA LEU A 18 -4.60 8.23 -8.35
C LEU A 18 -5.14 7.73 -7.00
N THR A 19 -4.53 8.18 -5.91
CA THR A 19 -4.99 7.81 -4.56
C THR A 19 -6.11 8.72 -4.08
N VAL A 20 -7.32 8.17 -3.96
CA VAL A 20 -8.51 8.74 -3.33
C VAL A 20 -8.81 7.95 -2.05
N ASN A 21 -7.76 7.61 -1.31
CA ASN A 21 -7.77 6.64 -0.23
C ASN A 21 -7.83 7.29 1.16
N THR A 22 -8.64 8.31 1.29
CA THR A 22 -8.99 8.95 2.57
C THR A 22 -10.50 8.86 2.80
N LEU A 23 -10.92 8.89 4.06
CA LEU A 23 -12.32 9.07 4.40
C LEU A 23 -12.74 10.50 4.02
N LEU A 24 -13.92 10.65 3.45
CA LEU A 24 -14.44 11.93 2.98
C LEU A 24 -15.65 12.39 3.81
N LYS A 25 -15.81 13.70 3.96
CA LYS A 25 -17.02 14.31 4.47
C LYS A 25 -18.02 14.54 3.33
N ASN A 26 -19.27 14.81 3.65
CA ASN A 26 -20.31 15.00 2.64
C ASN A 26 -19.96 16.12 1.64
N ASP A 27 -19.49 17.26 2.14
CA ASP A 27 -19.07 18.40 1.31
C ASP A 27 -17.83 18.14 0.43
N GLU A 28 -17.03 17.14 0.80
CA GLU A 28 -15.87 16.70 0.02
C GLU A 28 -16.29 15.70 -1.07
N ILE A 29 -17.24 14.81 -0.77
CA ILE A 29 -17.79 13.86 -1.75
C ILE A 29 -18.48 14.60 -2.89
N GLU A 30 -19.24 15.66 -2.60
CA GLU A 30 -19.89 16.49 -3.60
C GLU A 30 -18.89 17.09 -4.62
N LYS A 31 -17.68 17.40 -4.18
CA LYS A 31 -16.61 17.96 -5.03
C LYS A 31 -15.76 16.89 -5.74
N LEU A 32 -15.96 15.63 -5.39
CA LEU A 32 -15.10 14.55 -5.89
C LEU A 32 -15.23 14.35 -7.41
N TYR A 33 -16.44 14.53 -7.95
CA TYR A 33 -16.68 14.42 -9.39
C TYR A 33 -15.84 15.44 -10.16
N ASP A 34 -15.95 16.72 -9.83
CA ASP A 34 -15.21 17.80 -10.52
C ASP A 34 -13.69 17.67 -10.33
N TYR A 35 -13.27 17.12 -9.18
CA TYR A 35 -11.87 16.83 -8.93
C TYR A 35 -11.32 15.71 -9.85
N LEU A 36 -12.09 14.64 -10.06
CA LEU A 36 -11.66 13.48 -10.85
C LEU A 36 -11.82 13.68 -12.36
N LEU A 37 -12.80 14.45 -12.80
CA LEU A 37 -13.13 14.61 -14.22
C LEU A 37 -11.92 14.95 -15.11
N PRO A 38 -11.05 15.91 -14.77
CA PRO A 38 -9.89 16.23 -15.61
C PRO A 38 -8.87 15.09 -15.74
N PHE A 39 -8.76 14.22 -14.73
CA PHE A 39 -7.90 13.03 -14.79
C PHE A 39 -8.53 11.92 -15.63
N TYR A 40 -9.84 11.72 -15.47
CA TYR A 40 -10.60 10.74 -16.25
C TYR A 40 -10.53 11.05 -17.75
N GLU A 41 -10.77 12.30 -18.14
CA GLU A 41 -10.70 12.77 -19.54
C GLU A 41 -9.30 12.59 -20.15
N ARG A 42 -8.24 12.56 -19.33
CA ARG A 42 -6.87 12.28 -19.77
C ARG A 42 -6.47 10.80 -19.68
N GLY A 43 -7.42 9.92 -19.46
CA GLY A 43 -7.20 8.48 -19.47
C GLY A 43 -6.51 7.94 -18.22
N LEU A 44 -6.81 8.48 -17.02
CA LEU A 44 -6.33 7.92 -15.76
C LEU A 44 -6.62 6.41 -15.69
N ASP A 45 -5.61 5.59 -15.43
CA ASP A 45 -5.73 4.13 -15.49
C ASP A 45 -6.55 3.55 -14.34
N ALA A 46 -6.42 4.08 -13.13
CA ALA A 46 -7.19 3.62 -11.97
C ALA A 46 -7.18 4.62 -10.81
N VAL A 47 -8.10 4.41 -9.88
CA VAL A 47 -8.11 5.09 -8.57
C VAL A 47 -7.98 4.09 -7.43
N LEU A 48 -7.29 4.47 -6.36
CA LEU A 48 -7.26 3.71 -5.11
C LEU A 48 -8.23 4.36 -4.12
N VAL A 49 -9.26 3.63 -3.69
CA VAL A 49 -10.36 4.18 -2.88
C VAL A 49 -10.40 3.54 -1.49
N GLN A 50 -10.72 4.33 -0.47
CA GLN A 50 -10.98 3.87 0.90
C GLN A 50 -12.43 4.08 1.30
N ASP A 51 -13.02 5.21 0.95
CA ASP A 51 -14.37 5.61 1.35
C ASP A 51 -15.43 4.91 0.48
N LEU A 52 -16.44 4.31 1.11
CA LEU A 52 -17.51 3.60 0.40
C LEU A 52 -18.41 4.53 -0.41
N GLY A 53 -18.63 5.75 0.08
CA GLY A 53 -19.39 6.78 -0.64
C GLY A 53 -18.64 7.23 -1.90
N ALA A 54 -17.32 7.45 -1.77
CA ALA A 54 -16.46 7.74 -2.91
C ALA A 54 -16.43 6.59 -3.92
N LEU A 55 -16.34 5.34 -3.45
CA LEU A 55 -16.37 4.16 -4.30
C LEU A 55 -17.67 4.12 -5.13
N LYS A 56 -18.81 4.29 -4.45
CA LYS A 56 -20.13 4.29 -5.12
C LYS A 56 -20.25 5.42 -6.15
N LEU A 57 -19.86 6.64 -5.79
CA LEU A 57 -19.88 7.78 -6.71
C LEU A 57 -19.01 7.52 -7.95
N ILE A 58 -17.77 7.03 -7.75
CA ILE A 58 -16.84 6.76 -8.84
C ILE A 58 -17.40 5.66 -9.76
N HIS A 59 -17.92 4.58 -9.18
CA HIS A 59 -18.53 3.49 -9.94
C HIS A 59 -19.69 3.97 -10.83
N ASP A 60 -20.53 4.85 -10.30
CA ASP A 60 -21.71 5.33 -11.02
C ASP A 60 -21.39 6.40 -12.08
N ARG A 61 -20.37 7.23 -11.85
CA ARG A 61 -20.07 8.40 -12.65
C ARG A 61 -18.92 8.24 -13.64
N PHE A 62 -18.04 7.26 -13.41
CA PHE A 62 -16.84 6.99 -14.22
C PHE A 62 -16.77 5.51 -14.57
N PRO A 63 -17.64 5.02 -15.46
CA PRO A 63 -17.83 3.57 -15.71
C PRO A 63 -16.58 2.86 -16.24
N ASP A 64 -15.72 3.57 -16.97
CA ASP A 64 -14.49 3.01 -17.54
C ASP A 64 -13.27 3.14 -16.61
N LEU A 65 -13.42 3.81 -15.46
CA LEU A 65 -12.32 4.02 -14.53
C LEU A 65 -12.16 2.83 -13.60
N SER A 66 -11.00 2.19 -13.66
CA SER A 66 -10.69 1.04 -12.80
C SER A 66 -10.63 1.46 -11.32
N ILE A 67 -11.33 0.70 -10.46
CA ILE A 67 -11.37 0.95 -9.02
C ILE A 67 -10.53 -0.12 -8.30
N HIS A 68 -9.47 0.33 -7.64
CA HIS A 68 -8.66 -0.49 -6.73
C HIS A 68 -9.03 -0.12 -5.29
N THR A 69 -9.33 -1.11 -4.46
CA THR A 69 -9.65 -0.84 -3.06
C THR A 69 -8.39 -0.72 -2.23
N SER A 70 -8.30 0.35 -1.43
CA SER A 70 -7.11 0.63 -0.64
C SER A 70 -6.95 -0.34 0.54
N LYS A 71 -5.71 -0.62 0.94
CA LYS A 71 -5.41 -1.32 2.20
C LYS A 71 -6.03 -0.66 3.44
N GLN A 72 -6.34 0.63 3.34
CA GLN A 72 -6.99 1.40 4.41
C GLN A 72 -8.43 0.96 4.67
N MET A 73 -9.04 0.19 3.76
CA MET A 73 -10.35 -0.46 3.96
C MET A 73 -10.26 -1.69 4.87
N THR A 74 -9.07 -2.11 5.26
CA THR A 74 -8.83 -3.28 6.14
C THR A 74 -9.46 -4.57 5.59
N VAL A 75 -9.25 -4.82 4.30
CA VAL A 75 -9.79 -6.02 3.64
C VAL A 75 -8.93 -7.22 4.03
N THR A 76 -9.51 -8.13 4.80
CA THR A 76 -8.81 -9.29 5.37
C THR A 76 -9.44 -10.64 4.99
N GLY A 77 -10.57 -10.66 4.29
CA GLY A 77 -11.26 -11.92 4.03
C GLY A 77 -12.18 -11.90 2.82
N ILE A 78 -12.63 -13.10 2.45
CA ILE A 78 -13.43 -13.40 1.26
C ILE A 78 -14.72 -12.56 1.18
N TYR A 79 -15.42 -12.42 2.30
CA TYR A 79 -16.71 -11.70 2.30
C TYR A 79 -16.53 -10.21 1.99
N SER A 80 -15.48 -9.58 2.54
CA SER A 80 -15.16 -8.19 2.22
C SER A 80 -14.78 -8.03 0.74
N VAL A 81 -13.99 -8.96 0.18
CA VAL A 81 -13.62 -8.93 -1.24
C VAL A 81 -14.84 -9.09 -2.15
N ARG A 82 -15.72 -10.05 -1.85
CA ARG A 82 -16.98 -10.25 -2.60
C ARG A 82 -17.88 -9.02 -2.55
N PHE A 83 -18.02 -8.42 -1.38
CA PHE A 83 -18.78 -7.17 -1.21
C PHE A 83 -18.21 -6.06 -2.11
N LEU A 84 -16.90 -5.82 -2.04
CA LEU A 84 -16.27 -4.77 -2.84
C LEU A 84 -16.35 -5.02 -4.35
N LYS A 85 -16.31 -6.29 -4.77
CA LYS A 85 -16.50 -6.67 -6.17
C LYS A 85 -17.90 -6.31 -6.69
N GLN A 86 -18.94 -6.45 -5.87
CA GLN A 86 -20.31 -6.05 -6.22
C GLN A 86 -20.46 -4.53 -6.44
N PHE A 87 -19.57 -3.74 -5.82
CA PHE A 87 -19.54 -2.29 -5.98
C PHE A 87 -18.49 -1.82 -7.00
N GLY A 88 -18.10 -2.67 -7.93
CA GLY A 88 -17.21 -2.30 -9.04
C GLY A 88 -15.72 -2.33 -8.72
N GLY A 89 -15.31 -2.81 -7.54
CA GLY A 89 -13.89 -3.04 -7.25
C GLY A 89 -13.28 -4.09 -8.17
N GLN A 90 -12.20 -3.77 -8.84
CA GLN A 90 -11.51 -4.68 -9.77
C GLN A 90 -10.25 -5.27 -9.17
N ARG A 91 -9.56 -4.52 -8.29
CA ARG A 91 -8.37 -4.95 -7.56
C ARG A 91 -8.49 -4.62 -6.09
N VAL A 92 -8.05 -5.55 -5.24
CA VAL A 92 -7.96 -5.33 -3.80
C VAL A 92 -6.50 -5.23 -3.36
N VAL A 93 -6.16 -4.10 -2.69
CA VAL A 93 -4.90 -4.02 -1.96
C VAL A 93 -5.12 -4.62 -0.59
N MET A 94 -4.61 -5.84 -0.38
CA MET A 94 -4.81 -6.57 0.86
C MET A 94 -4.24 -5.83 2.07
N ALA A 95 -4.90 -6.00 3.21
CA ALA A 95 -4.32 -5.61 4.48
C ALA A 95 -3.02 -6.41 4.72
N ARG A 96 -2.03 -5.76 5.36
CA ARG A 96 -0.70 -6.38 5.57
C ARG A 96 -0.72 -7.56 6.57
N GLU A 97 -1.83 -7.74 7.23
CA GLU A 97 -2.10 -8.80 8.21
C GLU A 97 -2.51 -10.13 7.57
N VAL A 98 -2.85 -10.10 6.27
CA VAL A 98 -3.32 -11.28 5.53
C VAL A 98 -2.13 -12.13 5.10
N SER A 99 -2.18 -13.41 5.42
CA SER A 99 -1.16 -14.39 5.04
C SER A 99 -1.25 -14.78 3.56
N LEU A 100 -0.17 -15.35 3.02
CA LEU A 100 -0.15 -15.85 1.64
C LEU A 100 -1.17 -16.96 1.40
N ALA A 101 -1.45 -17.79 2.40
CA ALA A 101 -2.46 -18.85 2.32
C ALA A 101 -3.87 -18.27 2.19
N GLU A 102 -4.18 -17.24 2.98
CA GLU A 102 -5.46 -16.52 2.90
C GLU A 102 -5.60 -15.76 1.56
N MET A 103 -4.51 -15.14 1.05
CA MET A 103 -4.51 -14.51 -0.27
C MET A 103 -4.83 -15.51 -1.36
N LYS A 104 -4.23 -16.71 -1.30
CA LYS A 104 -4.51 -17.80 -2.24
C LYS A 104 -5.97 -18.21 -2.21
N GLU A 105 -6.53 -18.41 -1.02
CA GLU A 105 -7.93 -18.74 -0.85
C GLU A 105 -8.87 -17.66 -1.41
N ILE A 106 -8.54 -16.38 -1.16
CA ILE A 106 -9.29 -15.23 -1.70
C ILE A 106 -9.21 -15.21 -3.22
N HIS A 107 -8.02 -15.40 -3.79
CA HIS A 107 -7.82 -15.46 -5.24
C HIS A 107 -8.70 -16.54 -5.89
N GLU A 108 -8.62 -17.75 -5.36
CA GLU A 108 -9.35 -18.91 -5.91
C GLU A 108 -10.88 -18.76 -5.79
N LYS A 109 -11.36 -18.18 -4.67
CA LYS A 109 -12.81 -18.09 -4.40
C LYS A 109 -13.48 -16.82 -4.88
N CYS A 110 -12.74 -15.75 -5.14
CA CYS A 110 -13.33 -14.45 -5.49
C CYS A 110 -13.03 -14.02 -6.94
N GLY A 111 -11.94 -14.50 -7.55
CA GLY A 111 -11.52 -14.13 -8.89
C GLY A 111 -11.34 -12.61 -9.05
N MET A 112 -10.85 -11.92 -8.02
CA MET A 112 -10.51 -10.51 -8.00
C MET A 112 -8.99 -10.35 -8.01
N GLU A 113 -8.46 -9.35 -8.71
CA GLU A 113 -7.03 -9.09 -8.70
C GLU A 113 -6.55 -8.72 -7.29
N ILE A 114 -5.48 -9.36 -6.84
CA ILE A 114 -4.86 -9.10 -5.54
C ILE A 114 -3.59 -8.26 -5.73
N GLU A 115 -3.48 -7.17 -4.96
CA GLU A 115 -2.26 -6.40 -4.81
C GLU A 115 -1.74 -6.54 -3.38
N ALA A 116 -0.46 -6.88 -3.23
CA ALA A 116 0.18 -7.05 -1.94
C ALA A 116 1.37 -6.10 -1.78
N PHE A 117 1.55 -5.55 -0.57
CA PHE A 117 2.79 -4.85 -0.24
C PHE A 117 3.93 -5.85 -0.12
N VAL A 118 5.07 -5.52 -0.73
CA VAL A 118 6.26 -6.38 -0.74
C VAL A 118 7.52 -5.67 -0.26
N HIS A 119 7.52 -4.34 -0.20
CA HIS A 119 8.70 -3.60 0.22
C HIS A 119 8.38 -2.26 0.86
N GLY A 120 9.20 -1.85 1.84
CA GLY A 120 9.18 -0.55 2.48
C GLY A 120 8.52 -0.54 3.86
N ALA A 121 8.22 0.65 4.35
CA ALA A 121 7.82 0.87 5.73
C ALA A 121 6.54 0.13 6.15
N LEU A 122 6.63 -0.62 7.24
CA LEU A 122 5.47 -1.24 7.88
C LEU A 122 4.77 -0.27 8.84
N CYS A 123 3.44 -0.44 8.97
CA CYS A 123 2.67 0.25 9.99
C CYS A 123 2.64 -0.60 11.28
N TYR A 124 2.82 0.04 12.45
CA TYR A 124 2.75 -0.63 13.74
C TYR A 124 1.34 -1.18 14.04
N SER A 125 0.32 -0.46 13.61
CA SER A 125 -1.07 -0.81 13.84
C SER A 125 -1.66 -1.61 12.67
N TYR A 126 -2.81 -2.23 12.91
CA TYR A 126 -3.65 -2.80 11.86
C TYR A 126 -3.89 -1.80 10.73
N SER A 127 -3.95 -2.31 9.51
CA SER A 127 -4.14 -1.51 8.31
C SER A 127 -5.42 -0.67 8.42
N GLY A 128 -5.29 0.66 8.26
CA GLY A 128 -6.42 1.59 8.31
C GLY A 128 -7.04 1.88 9.69
N GLN A 129 -6.59 1.25 10.77
CA GLN A 129 -7.23 1.32 12.09
C GLN A 129 -6.47 2.19 13.13
N CYS A 130 -5.36 2.81 12.73
CA CYS A 130 -4.54 3.58 13.66
C CYS A 130 -5.13 4.96 13.98
N LEU A 131 -5.37 5.24 15.25
CA LEU A 131 -5.78 6.55 15.76
C LEU A 131 -4.64 7.31 16.46
N PHE A 132 -3.44 6.75 16.53
CA PHE A 132 -2.33 7.29 17.36
C PHE A 132 -1.99 8.73 17.00
N SER A 133 -1.79 9.04 15.73
CA SER A 133 -1.51 10.39 15.26
C SER A 133 -2.69 11.36 15.44
N SER A 134 -3.93 10.86 15.44
CA SER A 134 -5.13 11.67 15.71
C SER A 134 -5.19 12.06 17.18
N MET A 135 -4.90 11.12 18.09
CA MET A 135 -4.98 11.35 19.54
C MET A 135 -3.87 12.25 20.05
N LEU A 136 -2.64 12.10 19.56
CA LEU A 136 -1.49 12.91 20.02
C LEU A 136 -1.41 14.30 19.40
N GLY A 137 -1.92 14.49 18.18
CA GLY A 137 -1.70 15.76 17.47
C GLY A 137 -2.82 16.17 16.52
N GLY A 138 -4.03 15.60 16.64
CA GLY A 138 -5.18 15.92 15.80
C GLY A 138 -4.99 15.61 14.30
N ARG A 139 -3.96 14.79 13.95
CA ARG A 139 -3.59 14.48 12.55
C ARG A 139 -4.02 13.07 12.17
N SER A 140 -5.22 12.93 11.59
CA SER A 140 -5.78 11.62 11.24
C SER A 140 -4.99 10.91 10.13
N GLY A 141 -4.56 9.68 10.41
CA GLY A 141 -3.95 8.80 9.42
C GLY A 141 -4.92 8.39 8.32
N ASN A 142 -6.21 8.21 8.65
CA ASN A 142 -7.28 7.89 7.70
C ASN A 142 -7.69 9.08 6.80
N ARG A 143 -7.15 10.25 7.11
CA ARG A 143 -7.26 11.48 6.29
C ARG A 143 -5.94 11.84 5.62
N GLY A 144 -5.01 10.89 5.49
CA GLY A 144 -3.72 11.08 4.85
C GLY A 144 -2.72 11.95 5.62
N ARG A 145 -3.02 12.31 6.89
CA ARG A 145 -2.27 13.31 7.68
C ARG A 145 -1.42 12.71 8.81
N CYS A 146 -1.14 11.41 8.77
CA CYS A 146 -0.35 10.74 9.80
C CYS A 146 1.02 11.40 10.00
N ALA A 147 1.31 11.82 11.24
CA ALA A 147 2.59 12.41 11.66
C ALA A 147 3.64 11.33 12.00
N GLN A 148 3.31 10.05 11.89
CA GLN A 148 4.18 8.92 12.22
C GLN A 148 4.71 8.94 13.68
N PRO A 149 3.87 9.13 14.70
CA PRO A 149 4.35 9.14 16.09
C PRO A 149 5.03 7.83 16.49
N CYS A 150 4.63 6.69 15.92
CA CYS A 150 5.29 5.41 16.13
C CYS A 150 6.76 5.35 15.65
N ARG A 151 7.27 6.41 15.02
CA ARG A 151 8.65 6.54 14.55
C ARG A 151 9.50 7.45 15.40
N LEU A 152 8.93 7.98 16.47
CA LEU A 152 9.64 8.80 17.44
C LEU A 152 10.29 7.92 18.52
N PRO A 153 11.35 8.41 19.17
CA PRO A 153 11.92 7.74 20.33
C PRO A 153 10.97 7.84 21.54
N TYR A 154 10.95 6.79 22.34
CA TYR A 154 10.14 6.68 23.55
C TYR A 154 10.99 6.20 24.72
N CYS A 155 10.57 6.57 25.94
CA CYS A 155 11.10 6.01 27.17
C CYS A 155 10.25 4.79 27.58
N ALA A 156 10.89 3.66 27.88
CA ALA A 156 10.24 2.45 28.36
C ALA A 156 11.03 1.86 29.52
N GLY A 157 10.50 1.97 30.73
CA GLY A 157 11.23 1.61 31.94
C GLY A 157 12.53 2.42 32.08
N ASN A 158 13.66 1.72 32.19
CA ASN A 158 14.99 2.35 32.32
C ASN A 158 15.64 2.72 30.97
N LYS A 159 15.00 2.36 29.84
CA LYS A 159 15.49 2.69 28.49
C LYS A 159 14.94 4.04 28.05
N LYS A 160 15.83 4.96 27.69
CA LYS A 160 15.50 6.28 27.15
C LYS A 160 15.79 6.31 25.66
N ASP A 161 15.07 7.16 24.93
CA ASP A 161 15.27 7.44 23.50
C ASP A 161 15.35 6.19 22.60
N THR A 162 14.47 5.22 22.86
CA THR A 162 14.40 3.99 22.09
C THR A 162 13.22 4.01 21.08
N TYR A 163 13.44 3.49 19.88
CA TYR A 163 12.45 3.44 18.81
C TYR A 163 11.56 2.19 18.90
N ILE A 164 11.02 1.91 20.10
CA ILE A 164 10.30 0.67 20.44
C ILE A 164 9.08 0.36 19.58
N LEU A 165 8.47 1.39 18.97
CA LEU A 165 7.30 1.25 18.09
C LEU A 165 7.67 1.29 16.60
N SER A 166 8.95 1.55 16.27
CA SER A 166 9.40 1.67 14.88
C SER A 166 9.77 0.31 14.32
N LEU A 167 8.88 -0.27 13.52
CA LEU A 167 9.13 -1.54 12.85
C LEU A 167 10.21 -1.42 11.77
N LYS A 168 10.97 -2.50 11.54
CA LYS A 168 11.84 -2.64 10.37
C LYS A 168 11.04 -2.55 9.08
N ASP A 169 11.68 -2.09 8.01
CA ASP A 169 11.05 -2.07 6.69
C ASP A 169 10.88 -3.51 6.17
N MET A 170 9.78 -3.79 5.50
CA MET A 170 9.52 -5.07 4.85
C MET A 170 10.45 -5.24 3.64
N CYS A 171 10.93 -6.44 3.41
CA CYS A 171 11.68 -6.81 2.22
C CYS A 171 11.28 -8.23 1.78
N GLY A 172 10.23 -8.32 0.97
CA GLY A 172 9.66 -9.60 0.48
C GLY A 172 10.24 -10.10 -0.84
N ILE A 173 11.43 -9.64 -1.24
CA ILE A 173 12.01 -10.02 -2.53
C ILE A 173 12.34 -11.52 -2.64
N LYS A 174 12.61 -12.18 -1.51
CA LYS A 174 12.85 -13.63 -1.47
C LYS A 174 11.56 -14.46 -1.60
N ASP A 175 10.40 -13.85 -1.44
CA ASP A 175 9.10 -14.52 -1.47
C ASP A 175 8.33 -14.33 -2.79
N LEU A 176 8.99 -13.82 -3.83
CA LEU A 176 8.36 -13.56 -5.13
C LEU A 176 7.65 -14.77 -5.72
N GLN A 177 8.26 -15.96 -5.62
CA GLN A 177 7.65 -17.20 -6.09
C GLN A 177 6.39 -17.56 -5.30
N LYS A 178 6.44 -17.46 -3.97
CA LYS A 178 5.29 -17.72 -3.09
C LYS A 178 4.15 -16.73 -3.32
N LEU A 179 4.47 -15.44 -3.53
CA LEU A 179 3.51 -14.41 -3.88
C LEU A 179 2.79 -14.73 -5.19
N LYS A 180 3.52 -15.15 -6.22
CA LYS A 180 2.96 -15.61 -7.49
C LYS A 180 2.04 -16.83 -7.31
N GLU A 181 2.47 -17.83 -6.55
CA GLU A 181 1.70 -19.04 -6.25
C GLU A 181 0.44 -18.76 -5.43
N SER A 182 0.44 -17.67 -4.67
CA SER A 182 -0.72 -17.19 -3.92
C SER A 182 -1.69 -16.33 -4.75
N GLY A 183 -1.48 -16.23 -6.07
CA GLY A 183 -2.35 -15.47 -6.97
C GLY A 183 -2.22 -13.95 -6.85
N VAL A 184 -1.12 -13.46 -6.25
CA VAL A 184 -0.85 -12.02 -6.21
C VAL A 184 -0.52 -11.51 -7.60
N TYR A 185 -1.37 -10.62 -8.11
CA TYR A 185 -1.26 -10.03 -9.44
C TYR A 185 -0.33 -8.81 -9.47
N SER A 186 -0.36 -8.00 -8.42
CA SER A 186 0.39 -6.73 -8.36
C SER A 186 1.21 -6.63 -7.09
N LEU A 187 2.47 -6.22 -7.24
CA LEU A 187 3.42 -6.03 -6.13
C LEU A 187 3.55 -4.55 -5.82
N LYS A 188 3.27 -4.16 -4.57
CA LYS A 188 3.30 -2.77 -4.13
C LYS A 188 4.53 -2.46 -3.30
N ILE A 189 5.28 -1.45 -3.73
CA ILE A 189 6.42 -0.89 -2.99
C ILE A 189 5.97 0.39 -2.30
N GLU A 190 6.18 0.48 -0.97
CA GLU A 190 5.91 1.71 -0.22
C GLU A 190 7.10 2.67 -0.38
N GLY A 191 6.88 3.72 -1.18
CA GLY A 191 7.89 4.74 -1.46
C GLY A 191 7.50 6.15 -1.02
N ARG A 192 6.31 6.33 -0.40
CA ARG A 192 5.88 7.62 0.11
C ARG A 192 6.87 8.15 1.14
N MET A 193 7.26 9.41 1.05
CA MET A 193 8.28 10.05 1.88
C MET A 193 9.72 9.53 1.66
N LYS A 194 9.95 8.75 0.63
CA LYS A 194 11.29 8.31 0.22
C LYS A 194 11.77 9.12 -0.98
N GLN A 195 13.09 9.15 -1.17
CA GLN A 195 13.69 9.83 -2.33
C GLN A 195 13.55 8.98 -3.60
N ALA A 196 13.64 9.64 -4.77
CA ALA A 196 13.54 8.98 -6.06
C ALA A 196 14.56 7.82 -6.24
N GLY A 197 15.78 7.99 -5.74
CA GLY A 197 16.82 6.96 -5.78
C GLY A 197 16.45 5.67 -5.05
N TYR A 198 15.72 5.78 -3.92
CA TYR A 198 15.16 4.61 -3.23
C TYR A 198 14.15 3.89 -4.11
N ALA A 199 13.16 4.62 -4.63
CA ALA A 199 12.09 4.01 -5.41
C ALA A 199 12.65 3.33 -6.68
N SER A 200 13.53 4.01 -7.43
CA SER A 200 14.14 3.46 -8.63
C SER A 200 15.04 2.25 -8.34
N GLY A 201 15.84 2.31 -7.28
CA GLY A 201 16.71 1.20 -6.87
C GLY A 201 15.91 -0.05 -6.49
N VAL A 202 14.89 0.11 -5.63
CA VAL A 202 14.03 -1.01 -5.23
C VAL A 202 13.30 -1.61 -6.43
N VAL A 203 12.68 -0.77 -7.28
CA VAL A 203 11.98 -1.24 -8.49
C VAL A 203 12.93 -2.01 -9.41
N ALA A 204 14.18 -1.53 -9.62
CA ALA A 204 15.16 -2.20 -10.46
C ALA A 204 15.51 -3.61 -9.95
N TYR A 205 15.67 -3.79 -8.63
CA TYR A 205 15.89 -5.12 -8.06
C TYR A 205 14.67 -6.03 -8.26
N TYR A 206 13.48 -5.59 -7.90
CA TYR A 206 12.26 -6.39 -8.09
C TYR A 206 12.07 -6.76 -9.56
N ARG A 207 12.25 -5.82 -10.49
CA ARG A 207 12.11 -6.06 -11.93
C ARG A 207 13.08 -7.13 -12.41
N ARG A 208 14.38 -7.02 -12.05
CA ARG A 208 15.39 -8.02 -12.40
C ARG A 208 14.99 -9.42 -11.98
N TYR A 209 14.51 -9.59 -10.75
CA TYR A 209 14.15 -10.91 -10.23
C TYR A 209 12.82 -11.43 -10.75
N ILE A 210 11.84 -10.57 -11.01
CA ILE A 210 10.60 -10.96 -11.68
C ILE A 210 10.87 -11.42 -13.11
N ASP A 211 11.68 -10.71 -13.87
CA ASP A 211 11.95 -11.02 -15.27
C ASP A 211 12.83 -12.28 -15.43
N SER A 212 13.77 -12.48 -14.53
CA SER A 212 14.70 -13.64 -14.59
C SER A 212 14.16 -14.89 -13.88
N MET A 213 13.23 -14.73 -12.94
CA MET A 213 12.75 -15.79 -12.03
C MET A 213 13.86 -16.57 -11.32
N LYS A 214 15.04 -15.94 -11.13
CA LYS A 214 16.17 -16.52 -10.40
C LYS A 214 16.01 -16.35 -8.90
N GLU A 215 16.67 -17.20 -8.14
CA GLU A 215 16.79 -17.03 -6.69
C GLU A 215 17.56 -15.75 -6.34
N VAL A 216 17.09 -15.08 -5.30
CA VAL A 216 17.71 -13.83 -4.82
C VAL A 216 18.98 -14.14 -4.06
N SER A 217 20.11 -13.62 -4.52
CA SER A 217 21.38 -13.76 -3.82
C SER A 217 21.38 -13.04 -2.47
N ASP A 218 22.12 -13.57 -1.48
CA ASP A 218 22.23 -12.93 -0.17
C ASP A 218 22.87 -11.53 -0.25
N LYS A 219 23.76 -11.31 -1.22
CA LYS A 219 24.36 -9.99 -1.49
C LYS A 219 23.28 -9.00 -1.94
N ASP A 220 22.44 -9.37 -2.91
CA ASP A 220 21.41 -8.49 -3.42
C ASP A 220 20.30 -8.28 -2.38
N TYR A 221 19.96 -9.32 -1.59
CA TYR A 221 19.05 -9.16 -0.47
C TYR A 221 19.54 -8.12 0.55
N LYS A 222 20.82 -8.18 0.95
CA LYS A 222 21.42 -7.20 1.85
C LYS A 222 21.45 -5.80 1.23
N ASN A 223 21.76 -5.69 -0.05
CA ASN A 223 21.79 -4.40 -0.74
C ASN A 223 20.41 -3.75 -0.78
N ILE A 224 19.37 -4.50 -1.18
CA ILE A 224 18.01 -3.95 -1.26
C ILE A 224 17.42 -3.65 0.12
N ALA A 225 17.66 -4.50 1.12
CA ALA A 225 17.25 -4.24 2.49
C ALA A 225 17.94 -2.99 3.07
N GLY A 226 19.19 -2.76 2.70
CA GLY A 226 19.96 -1.56 3.08
C GLY A 226 19.48 -0.26 2.42
N LEU A 227 18.68 -0.32 1.35
CA LEU A 227 18.02 0.86 0.79
C LEU A 227 16.88 1.37 1.69
N GLY A 228 16.42 0.55 2.63
CA GLY A 228 15.34 0.87 3.54
C GLY A 228 15.67 1.97 4.55
N ARG A 229 15.02 1.91 5.69
CA ARG A 229 15.22 2.85 6.79
C ARG A 229 16.54 2.55 7.51
N SER A 230 17.28 3.59 7.91
CA SER A 230 18.48 3.45 8.74
C SER A 230 18.15 2.75 10.08
N GLU A 231 19.12 2.05 10.65
CA GLU A 231 18.99 1.28 11.92
C GLU A 231 18.54 2.14 13.10
N GLU A 232 18.84 3.43 13.07
CA GLU A 232 18.42 4.43 14.07
C GLU A 232 16.90 4.50 14.28
N HIS A 233 16.11 3.99 13.33
CA HIS A 233 14.66 3.99 13.36
C HIS A 233 14.05 2.60 13.52
N THR A 234 14.85 1.58 13.83
CA THR A 234 14.38 0.22 14.04
C THR A 234 14.55 -0.18 15.49
N SER A 235 13.49 -0.65 16.14
CA SER A 235 13.64 -1.31 17.43
C SER A 235 14.38 -2.63 17.22
N ASP A 236 15.31 -2.94 18.11
CA ASP A 236 15.97 -4.25 18.23
C ASP A 236 15.04 -5.37 18.71
N SER A 237 13.72 -5.17 18.59
CA SER A 237 12.77 -6.18 18.95
C SER A 237 12.88 -7.35 17.98
N SER A 238 13.49 -8.41 18.45
CA SER A 238 13.53 -9.76 17.89
C SER A 238 12.15 -10.43 17.79
N HIS A 239 11.09 -9.65 17.65
CA HIS A 239 9.76 -10.14 17.32
C HIS A 239 9.67 -10.34 15.80
N GLU A 240 10.41 -11.33 15.31
CA GLU A 240 9.98 -12.10 14.18
C GLU A 240 8.67 -12.79 14.56
N SER A 241 7.57 -12.15 14.25
CA SER A 241 6.31 -12.87 14.15
C SER A 241 6.34 -13.61 12.82
N PRO A 242 6.42 -14.95 12.79
CA PRO A 242 6.48 -15.74 11.55
C PRO A 242 5.21 -15.68 10.72
N SER A 243 4.21 -14.95 11.16
CA SER A 243 2.87 -14.90 10.57
C SER A 243 2.52 -13.61 9.81
N ARG A 244 3.49 -12.70 9.61
CA ARG A 244 3.22 -11.44 8.89
C ARG A 244 3.96 -11.39 7.56
N MET A 245 3.68 -12.32 6.71
CA MET A 245 3.58 -12.25 5.25
C MET A 245 2.61 -13.30 4.76
#